data_8396da0061a003a85b68d5ba0066f633
#
_entry.id   8396da0061a003a85b68d5ba0066f633
#
_cell.length_a   1.000
_cell.length_b   1.000
_cell.length_c   1.000
_cell.angle_alpha   90.00
_cell.angle_beta   90.00
_cell.angle_gamma   90.00
#
_symmetry.space_group_name_H-M   'P 1'
#
loop_
_entity.id
_entity.type
_entity.pdbx_description
1 polymer ?
#
loop_
_entity_poly.entity_id
_entity_poly.type
_entity_poly.pdbx_seq_one_letter_code
_entity_poly.pdbx_strand_id
1 'polypeptide(L)'
;MRFYTAQPASRVSAIKCGKDVVPDWSKHPLANPNAKAYRYLLDTFNAHNATSALGLIFGYAFENLNALREAVRKAGMPSGAYFPGREMLVVNVPEEIPTLTVDFYRFSDLIFGFGDSMILPLAKRDLLKPNGKMFELPVTHIPLIKAEWVTKIVGQ
;
A
#
# COMPACT_ATOMS: atom_id res chain seq x y z
N MET A 1 -12.92 6.44 4.78
CA MET A 1 -11.71 5.83 5.43
C MET A 1 -10.58 6.83 5.41
N ARG A 2 -9.99 7.10 6.55
CA ARG A 2 -8.77 7.91 6.60
C ARG A 2 -7.56 7.03 6.30
N PHE A 3 -6.78 7.46 5.32
CA PHE A 3 -5.71 6.67 4.74
C PHE A 3 -4.42 7.48 4.70
N TYR A 4 -3.34 6.87 5.15
CA TYR A 4 -2.00 7.46 5.21
C TYR A 4 -1.09 6.74 4.23
N THR A 5 -0.49 7.49 3.31
CA THR A 5 0.40 6.89 2.33
C THR A 5 1.61 7.78 2.04
N ALA A 6 2.79 7.17 2.04
CA ALA A 6 4.03 7.85 1.68
C ALA A 6 4.21 7.80 0.16
N GLN A 7 4.31 8.97 -0.47
CA GLN A 7 4.39 9.08 -1.91
C GLN A 7 5.64 9.87 -2.36
N PRO A 8 6.20 9.53 -3.52
CA PRO A 8 7.35 10.26 -4.07
C PRO A 8 6.94 11.69 -4.49
N ALA A 9 7.92 12.58 -4.51
CA ALA A 9 7.70 14.01 -4.80
C ALA A 9 6.95 14.26 -6.12
N SER A 10 7.18 13.43 -7.14
CA SER A 10 6.49 13.56 -8.44
C SER A 10 4.98 13.38 -8.33
N ARG A 11 4.53 12.42 -7.52
CA ARG A 11 3.10 12.21 -7.29
C ARG A 11 2.49 13.28 -6.40
N VAL A 12 3.23 13.72 -5.38
CA VAL A 12 2.80 14.82 -4.51
C VAL A 12 2.63 16.11 -5.32
N SER A 13 3.56 16.41 -6.22
CA SER A 13 3.47 17.58 -7.12
C SER A 13 2.25 17.48 -8.03
N ALA A 14 1.97 16.31 -8.58
CA ALA A 14 0.79 16.08 -9.40
C ALA A 14 -0.50 16.37 -8.64
N ILE A 15 -0.60 15.88 -7.41
CA ILE A 15 -1.74 16.12 -6.52
C ILE A 15 -1.90 17.61 -6.20
N LYS A 16 -0.81 18.30 -5.88
CA LYS A 16 -0.82 19.76 -5.65
C LYS A 16 -1.32 20.55 -6.87
N CYS A 17 -1.12 20.02 -8.07
CA CYS A 17 -1.64 20.59 -9.33
C CYS A 17 -3.07 20.12 -9.67
N GLY A 18 -3.74 19.43 -8.76
CA GLY A 18 -5.11 18.94 -8.97
C GLY A 18 -5.22 17.68 -9.83
N LYS A 19 -4.12 16.98 -10.05
CA LYS A 19 -4.11 15.74 -10.84
C LYS A 19 -4.27 14.51 -9.93
N ASP A 20 -5.11 13.58 -10.39
CA ASP A 20 -5.28 12.31 -9.72
C ASP A 20 -4.08 11.38 -9.95
N VAL A 21 -3.84 10.48 -9.02
CA VAL A 21 -2.83 9.43 -9.14
C VAL A 21 -3.51 8.11 -9.43
N VAL A 22 -3.33 7.59 -10.64
CA VAL A 22 -3.85 6.30 -11.07
C VAL A 22 -2.65 5.45 -11.52
N PRO A 23 -2.16 4.55 -10.66
CA PRO A 23 -0.99 3.74 -10.98
C PRO A 23 -1.33 2.73 -12.09
N ASP A 24 -0.36 2.50 -12.97
CA ASP A 24 -0.44 1.50 -14.01
C ASP A 24 0.83 0.64 -13.95
N TRP A 25 0.72 -0.53 -13.34
CA TRP A 25 1.84 -1.45 -13.16
C TRP A 25 2.20 -2.23 -14.42
N SER A 26 1.34 -2.23 -15.43
CA SER A 26 1.64 -2.85 -16.72
C SER A 26 2.78 -2.14 -17.46
N LYS A 27 3.03 -0.87 -17.14
CA LYS A 27 4.10 -0.07 -17.71
C LYS A 27 5.47 -0.29 -17.07
N HIS A 28 5.52 -1.01 -15.94
CA HIS A 28 6.79 -1.32 -15.29
C HIS A 28 7.47 -2.51 -15.95
N PRO A 29 8.79 -2.42 -16.23
CA PRO A 29 9.51 -3.53 -16.83
C PRO A 29 9.43 -4.78 -15.97
N LEU A 30 9.18 -5.93 -16.59
CA LEU A 30 9.18 -7.24 -15.93
C LEU A 30 10.55 -7.62 -15.33
N ALA A 31 11.60 -6.92 -15.72
CA ALA A 31 12.94 -7.10 -15.17
C ALA A 31 13.07 -6.62 -13.70
N ASN A 32 12.10 -5.83 -13.18
CA ASN A 32 12.07 -5.51 -11.78
C ASN A 32 11.71 -6.78 -10.98
N PRO A 33 12.56 -7.24 -10.05
CA PRO A 33 12.28 -8.46 -9.29
C PRO A 33 10.97 -8.41 -8.49
N ASN A 34 10.49 -7.23 -8.15
CA ASN A 34 9.24 -7.05 -7.42
C ASN A 34 7.99 -7.01 -8.34
N ALA A 35 8.17 -6.91 -9.65
CA ALA A 35 7.04 -6.79 -10.58
C ALA A 35 6.09 -8.00 -10.50
N LYS A 36 6.64 -9.19 -10.31
CA LYS A 36 5.86 -10.42 -10.14
C LYS A 36 5.02 -10.39 -8.86
N ALA A 37 5.60 -9.92 -7.76
CA ALA A 37 4.91 -9.79 -6.48
C ALA A 37 3.77 -8.76 -6.57
N TYR A 38 4.02 -7.62 -7.18
CA TYR A 38 3.00 -6.59 -7.37
C TYR A 38 1.85 -7.07 -8.27
N ARG A 39 2.14 -7.84 -9.31
CA ARG A 39 1.10 -8.42 -10.16
C ARG A 39 0.26 -9.46 -9.43
N TYR A 40 0.89 -10.28 -8.61
CA TYR A 40 0.18 -11.24 -7.77
C TYR A 40 -0.78 -10.52 -6.81
N LEU A 41 -0.33 -9.44 -6.17
CA LEU A 41 -1.15 -8.62 -5.30
C LEU A 41 -2.30 -7.96 -6.06
N LEU A 42 -2.03 -7.43 -7.24
CA LEU A 42 -3.03 -6.81 -8.11
C LEU A 42 -4.11 -7.82 -8.53
N ASP A 43 -3.71 -9.03 -8.92
CA ASP A 43 -4.63 -10.10 -9.26
C ASP A 43 -5.52 -10.48 -8.07
N THR A 44 -4.93 -10.53 -6.89
CA THR A 44 -5.66 -10.81 -5.64
C THR A 44 -6.66 -9.70 -5.33
N PHE A 45 -6.26 -8.44 -5.48
CA PHE A 45 -7.14 -7.28 -5.30
C PHE A 45 -8.32 -7.33 -6.27
N ASN A 46 -8.06 -7.54 -7.54
CA ASN A 46 -9.08 -7.56 -8.58
C ASN A 46 -10.04 -8.74 -8.41
N ALA A 47 -9.53 -9.91 -8.03
CA ALA A 47 -10.37 -11.07 -7.76
C ALA A 47 -11.27 -10.85 -6.53
N HIS A 48 -10.71 -10.27 -5.47
CA HIS A 48 -11.43 -10.00 -4.23
C HIS A 48 -12.55 -8.97 -4.42
N ASN A 49 -12.31 -7.93 -5.22
CA ASN A 49 -13.24 -6.81 -5.42
C ASN A 49 -14.07 -6.91 -6.71
N ALA A 50 -13.85 -7.92 -7.54
CA ALA A 50 -14.43 -8.03 -8.88
C ALA A 50 -14.18 -6.77 -9.72
N THR A 51 -12.94 -6.29 -9.74
CA THR A 51 -12.49 -5.09 -10.44
C THR A 51 -11.40 -5.42 -11.46
N SER A 52 -11.02 -4.41 -12.25
CA SER A 52 -9.94 -4.49 -13.26
C SER A 52 -8.95 -3.33 -13.11
N ALA A 53 -8.53 -3.04 -11.88
CA ALA A 53 -7.52 -2.02 -11.62
C ALA A 53 -6.20 -2.38 -12.31
N LEU A 54 -5.47 -1.36 -12.77
CA LEU A 54 -4.18 -1.52 -13.44
C LEU A 54 -2.98 -1.42 -12.49
N GLY A 55 -3.21 -0.93 -11.29
CA GLY A 55 -2.20 -0.81 -10.26
C GLY A 55 -2.82 -0.42 -8.93
N LEU A 56 -2.00 -0.42 -7.88
CA LEU A 56 -2.45 -0.15 -6.53
C LEU A 56 -1.52 0.84 -5.84
N ILE A 57 -2.07 1.53 -4.88
CA ILE A 57 -1.35 2.37 -3.93
C ILE A 57 -1.53 1.73 -2.57
N PHE A 58 -0.45 1.52 -1.85
CA PHE A 58 -0.53 0.99 -0.50
C PHE A 58 -0.34 2.09 0.56
N GLY A 59 -0.94 1.87 1.69
CA GLY A 59 -0.84 2.75 2.85
C GLY A 59 -1.50 2.12 4.06
N TYR A 60 -1.87 2.96 5.00
CA TYR A 60 -2.37 2.52 6.29
C TYR A 60 -3.67 3.24 6.63
N ALA A 61 -4.70 2.47 6.94
CA ALA A 61 -5.99 3.00 7.40
C ALA A 61 -6.03 3.06 8.92
N PHE A 62 -5.95 4.26 9.49
CA PHE A 62 -6.00 4.50 10.93
C PHE A 62 -6.83 5.75 11.23
N GLU A 63 -7.37 5.83 12.44
CA GLU A 63 -8.16 6.98 12.87
C GLU A 63 -7.39 8.30 12.83
N ASN A 64 -6.11 8.24 13.24
CA ASN A 64 -5.24 9.40 13.30
C ASN A 64 -3.77 8.97 13.19
N LEU A 65 -2.90 9.96 13.02
CA LEU A 65 -1.47 9.72 12.82
C LEU A 65 -0.80 9.10 14.07
N ASN A 66 -1.27 9.45 15.26
CA ASN A 66 -0.72 8.88 16.50
C ASN A 66 -1.03 7.38 16.61
N ALA A 67 -2.23 6.96 16.23
CA ALA A 67 -2.59 5.54 16.18
C ALA A 67 -1.72 4.77 15.18
N LEU A 68 -1.46 5.36 14.02
CA LEU A 68 -0.53 4.76 13.03
C LEU A 68 0.89 4.65 13.60
N ARG A 69 1.42 5.71 14.19
CA ARG A 69 2.76 5.70 14.78
C ARG A 69 2.90 4.65 15.87
N GLU A 70 1.88 4.51 16.71
CA GLU A 70 1.88 3.50 17.78
C GLU A 70 1.84 2.08 17.21
N ALA A 71 1.02 1.82 16.20
CA ALA A 71 0.95 0.53 15.54
C ALA A 71 2.30 0.14 14.88
N VAL A 72 2.93 1.09 14.23
CA VAL A 72 4.26 0.92 13.61
C VAL A 72 5.32 0.64 14.68
N ARG A 73 5.30 1.38 15.78
CA ARG A 73 6.22 1.16 16.92
C ARG A 73 6.05 -0.24 17.50
N LYS A 74 4.82 -0.67 17.73
CA LYS A 74 4.51 -2.01 18.23
C LYS A 74 4.94 -3.11 17.26
N ALA A 75 4.89 -2.86 15.96
CA ALA A 75 5.37 -3.79 14.95
C ALA A 75 6.90 -3.89 14.90
N GLY A 76 7.62 -3.13 15.73
CA GLY A 76 9.08 -3.18 15.81
C GLY A 76 9.80 -2.45 14.67
N MET A 77 9.09 -1.61 13.92
CA MET A 77 9.70 -0.84 12.84
C MET A 77 10.37 0.43 13.38
N PRO A 78 11.59 0.78 12.93
CA PRO A 78 12.21 2.03 13.32
C PRO A 78 11.37 3.22 12.86
N SER A 79 11.18 4.21 13.73
CA SER A 79 10.44 5.42 13.37
C SER A 79 11.12 6.12 12.18
N GLY A 80 10.37 6.43 11.14
CA GLY A 80 10.86 7.09 9.94
C GLY A 80 11.49 6.17 8.89
N ALA A 81 11.79 4.92 9.21
CA ALA A 81 12.39 3.98 8.25
C ALA A 81 11.49 3.63 7.07
N TYR A 82 10.20 3.81 7.21
CA TYR A 82 9.20 3.47 6.18
C TYR A 82 8.77 4.66 5.32
N PHE A 83 9.31 5.86 5.60
CA PHE A 83 9.02 7.04 4.78
C PHE A 83 10.24 7.74 4.18
N PRO A 84 11.38 7.08 3.96
CA PRO A 84 12.59 7.77 3.54
C PRO A 84 12.40 8.45 2.18
N GLY A 85 12.70 9.76 2.13
CA GLY A 85 12.61 10.54 0.89
C GLY A 85 11.22 10.72 0.33
N ARG A 86 10.17 10.52 1.14
CA ARG A 86 8.78 10.65 0.71
C ARG A 86 8.00 11.59 1.61
N GLU A 87 6.97 12.20 1.07
CA GLU A 87 6.00 12.96 1.84
C GLU A 87 4.78 12.08 2.14
N MET A 88 4.19 12.29 3.31
CA MET A 88 2.98 11.55 3.67
C MET A 88 1.74 12.32 3.28
N LEU A 89 0.88 11.67 2.53
CA LEU A 89 -0.46 12.16 2.23
C LEU A 89 -1.46 11.63 3.25
N VAL A 90 -2.34 12.50 3.72
CA VAL A 90 -3.53 12.13 4.48
C VAL A 90 -4.72 12.22 3.54
N VAL A 91 -5.36 11.10 3.29
CA VAL A 91 -6.37 10.94 2.25
C VAL A 91 -7.68 10.47 2.87
N ASN A 92 -8.78 11.12 2.54
CA ASN A 92 -10.11 10.63 2.87
C ASN A 92 -10.65 9.83 1.67
N VAL A 93 -10.59 8.52 1.79
CA VAL A 93 -11.05 7.60 0.74
C VAL A 93 -12.52 7.30 0.96
N PRO A 94 -13.40 7.56 -0.04
CA PRO A 94 -14.82 7.23 0.04
C PRO A 94 -15.04 5.72 0.28
N GLU A 95 -16.13 5.37 0.97
CA GLU A 95 -16.43 3.98 1.34
C GLU A 95 -16.69 3.08 0.14
N GLU A 96 -17.17 3.61 -0.97
CA GLU A 96 -17.45 2.86 -2.19
C GLU A 96 -16.20 2.43 -2.97
N ILE A 97 -15.04 3.00 -2.65
CA ILE A 97 -13.79 2.64 -3.33
C ILE A 97 -13.34 1.26 -2.87
N PRO A 98 -13.05 0.34 -3.81
CA PRO A 98 -12.59 -0.99 -3.45
C PRO A 98 -11.24 -0.93 -2.75
N THR A 99 -11.05 -1.77 -1.75
CA THR A 99 -9.82 -1.88 -0.98
C THR A 99 -9.42 -3.34 -0.81
N LEU A 100 -8.16 -3.57 -0.49
CA LEU A 100 -7.65 -4.84 -0.03
C LEU A 100 -6.72 -4.58 1.14
N THR A 101 -7.01 -5.17 2.28
CA THR A 101 -6.14 -5.06 3.47
C THR A 101 -5.47 -6.40 3.72
N VAL A 102 -4.14 -6.36 3.88
CA VAL A 102 -3.31 -7.51 4.19
C VAL A 102 -2.44 -7.19 5.39
N ASP A 103 -1.96 -8.21 6.07
CA ASP A 103 -1.01 -8.04 7.16
C ASP A 103 0.35 -7.57 6.62
N PHE A 104 1.03 -6.67 7.33
CA PHE A 104 2.34 -6.15 6.91
C PHE A 104 3.36 -7.28 6.66
N TYR A 105 3.39 -8.27 7.52
CA TYR A 105 4.34 -9.37 7.35
C TYR A 105 4.03 -10.21 6.12
N ARG A 106 2.76 -10.45 5.83
CA ARG A 106 2.34 -11.12 4.58
C ARG A 106 2.70 -10.32 3.36
N PHE A 107 2.47 -9.01 3.41
CA PHE A 107 2.86 -8.10 2.34
C PHE A 107 4.38 -8.08 2.14
N SER A 108 5.13 -8.00 3.22
CA SER A 108 6.59 -8.04 3.21
C SER A 108 7.11 -9.36 2.65
N ASP A 109 6.56 -10.48 3.11
CA ASP A 109 6.92 -11.81 2.60
C ASP A 109 6.64 -11.94 1.11
N LEU A 110 5.51 -11.39 0.64
CA LEU A 110 5.18 -11.38 -0.78
C LEU A 110 6.25 -10.63 -1.59
N ILE A 111 6.60 -9.43 -1.17
CA ILE A 111 7.58 -8.59 -1.89
C ILE A 111 8.97 -9.24 -1.89
N PHE A 112 9.45 -9.66 -0.72
CA PHE A 112 10.79 -10.27 -0.61
C PHE A 112 10.82 -11.70 -1.12
N GLY A 113 9.73 -12.47 -0.92
CA GLY A 113 9.63 -13.85 -1.37
C GLY A 113 9.70 -14.00 -2.88
N PHE A 114 9.06 -13.12 -3.63
CA PHE A 114 9.16 -13.13 -5.09
C PHE A 114 10.49 -12.59 -5.61
N GLY A 115 11.21 -11.81 -4.81
CA GLY A 115 12.57 -11.38 -5.12
C GLY A 115 13.62 -12.45 -4.86
N ASP A 116 13.31 -13.42 -3.99
CA ASP A 116 14.14 -14.57 -3.67
C ASP A 116 13.51 -15.84 -4.24
N SER A 117 14.19 -16.50 -5.18
CA SER A 117 13.72 -17.72 -5.82
C SER A 117 13.56 -18.92 -4.88
N MET A 118 14.07 -18.82 -3.66
CA MET A 118 14.01 -19.89 -2.66
C MET A 118 12.71 -19.89 -1.84
N ILE A 119 11.90 -18.83 -1.91
CA ILE A 119 10.67 -18.73 -1.14
C ILE A 119 9.47 -19.08 -2.03
N LEU A 120 8.67 -20.01 -1.55
CA LEU A 120 7.45 -20.40 -2.26
C LEU A 120 6.42 -19.28 -2.19
N PRO A 121 5.74 -18.96 -3.32
CA PRO A 121 4.69 -17.96 -3.34
C PRO A 121 3.54 -18.33 -2.39
N LEU A 122 3.03 -17.34 -1.66
CA LEU A 122 1.82 -17.50 -0.88
C LEU A 122 0.63 -17.76 -1.81
N ALA A 123 -0.29 -18.63 -1.39
CA ALA A 123 -1.57 -18.74 -2.08
C ALA A 123 -2.35 -17.42 -1.95
N LYS A 124 -3.10 -17.02 -2.99
CA LYS A 124 -3.85 -15.75 -2.99
C LYS A 124 -4.71 -15.56 -1.74
N ARG A 125 -5.36 -16.64 -1.27
CA ARG A 125 -6.15 -16.65 -0.05
C ARG A 125 -5.35 -16.32 1.22
N ASP A 126 -4.06 -16.62 1.23
CA ASP A 126 -3.22 -16.45 2.42
C ASP A 126 -2.86 -14.98 2.64
N LEU A 127 -2.89 -14.14 1.61
CA LEU A 127 -2.73 -12.70 1.73
C LEU A 127 -3.85 -12.06 2.57
N LEU A 128 -5.03 -12.65 2.57
CA LEU A 128 -6.19 -12.15 3.30
C LEU A 128 -6.23 -12.58 4.76
N LYS A 129 -5.33 -13.48 5.17
CA LYS A 129 -5.29 -13.98 6.53
C LYS A 129 -4.28 -13.21 7.37
N PRO A 130 -4.60 -12.90 8.63
CA PRO A 130 -3.61 -12.41 9.58
C PRO A 130 -2.43 -13.38 9.67
N ASN A 131 -1.24 -12.87 9.87
CA ASN A 131 -0.04 -13.69 9.99
C ASN A 131 0.04 -14.47 11.32
N GLY A 132 -0.82 -14.24 12.26
CA GLY A 132 -0.98 -15.03 13.50
C GLY A 132 0.16 -14.96 14.50
N LYS A 133 1.26 -14.27 14.20
CA LYS A 133 2.47 -14.37 15.02
C LYS A 133 2.80 -13.14 15.84
N MET A 134 2.23 -12.01 15.69
CA MET A 134 2.53 -10.83 16.50
C MET A 134 1.69 -9.65 16.03
N PHE A 135 2.11 -8.45 16.19
CA PHE A 135 1.35 -7.31 15.83
C PHE A 135 0.96 -7.30 14.39
N GLU A 136 -0.31 -7.26 14.16
CA GLU A 136 -0.89 -6.96 12.88
C GLU A 136 -0.74 -5.47 12.60
N LEU A 137 0.10 -5.14 11.62
CA LEU A 137 0.08 -3.83 11.00
C LEU A 137 -0.67 -3.98 9.68
N PRO A 138 -1.96 -3.62 9.62
CA PRO A 138 -2.73 -3.78 8.39
C PRO A 138 -2.24 -2.81 7.32
N VAL A 139 -1.88 -3.34 6.17
CA VAL A 139 -1.52 -2.57 4.97
C VAL A 139 -2.71 -2.58 4.03
N THR A 140 -3.22 -1.40 3.72
CA THR A 140 -4.39 -1.23 2.86
C THR A 140 -3.97 -0.77 1.48
N HIS A 141 -4.60 -1.34 0.46
CA HIS A 141 -4.36 -1.05 -0.94
C HIS A 141 -5.61 -0.44 -1.56
N ILE A 142 -5.42 0.62 -2.33
CA ILE A 142 -6.48 1.31 -3.08
C ILE A 142 -6.05 1.51 -4.53
N PRO A 143 -7.00 1.59 -5.50
CA PRO A 143 -6.62 1.64 -6.92
C PRO A 143 -6.22 3.03 -7.41
N LEU A 144 -6.55 4.09 -6.68
CA LEU A 144 -6.24 5.47 -7.09
C LEU A 144 -6.32 6.43 -5.90
N ILE A 145 -5.73 7.60 -6.08
CA ILE A 145 -5.96 8.76 -5.20
C ILE A 145 -6.46 9.90 -6.07
N LYS A 146 -7.66 10.41 -5.78
CA LYS A 146 -8.09 11.68 -6.35
C LYS A 146 -7.50 12.84 -5.57
N ALA A 147 -7.06 13.86 -6.27
CA ALA A 147 -6.46 15.04 -5.63
C ALA A 147 -7.41 15.67 -4.58
N GLU A 148 -8.70 15.67 -4.84
CA GLU A 148 -9.73 16.21 -3.92
C GLU A 148 -9.89 15.42 -2.63
N TRP A 149 -9.40 14.16 -2.58
CA TRP A 149 -9.45 13.37 -1.35
C TRP A 149 -8.31 13.68 -0.38
N VAL A 150 -7.27 14.36 -0.85
CA VAL A 150 -6.10 14.67 -0.02
C VAL A 150 -6.42 15.86 0.88
N THR A 151 -6.37 15.64 2.18
CA THR A 151 -6.71 16.65 3.18
C THR A 151 -5.49 17.33 3.77
N LYS A 152 -4.35 16.63 3.76
CA LYS A 152 -3.11 17.15 4.33
C LYS A 152 -1.90 16.46 3.69
N ILE A 153 -0.80 17.22 3.58
CA ILE A 153 0.51 16.72 3.20
C ILE A 153 1.45 16.99 4.37
N VAL A 154 2.06 15.92 4.89
CA VAL A 154 2.99 16.01 6.01
C VAL A 154 4.39 15.82 5.49
N GLY A 155 5.21 16.86 5.58
CA GLY A 155 6.64 16.79 5.31
C GLY A 155 7.37 15.95 6.36
N GLN A 156 8.48 15.40 5.98
CA GLN A 156 9.35 14.64 6.88
C GLN A 156 10.52 15.45 7.35
#